data_5ab85efb9eadbf5a04fd3192fb0a6c47
#
_entry.id   5ab85efb9eadbf5a04fd3192fb0a6c47
#
_cell.length_a   1.000
_cell.length_b   1.000
_cell.length_c   1.000
_cell.angle_alpha   90.00
_cell.angle_beta   90.00
_cell.angle_gamma   90.00
#
_symmetry.space_group_name_H-M   'P 1'
#
loop_
_entity.id
_entity.type
_entity.pdbx_description
1 polymer ?
#
loop_
_entity_poly.entity_id
_entity_poly.type
_entity_poly.pdbx_seq_one_letter_code
_entity_poly.pdbx_strand_id
1 'polypeptide(L)'
;MKYLLPLLSAFLFTAWFSEHPVHAQSLPSDLARVASGSTKAVNALWGENPVAVQFRTTTNVVVADLKGPAEITMIHFAYPGHRDPVTHSLNRDVRLRIFWDGETTPSVDCPLVDFFCDPNGERDWVNTALVNVRQGFNTYFPMPFRKCARVELLYDGPLPAGRELESIMPCYSYVCYHTLKRLPADTGYFCASWRQEELLVGQKEYVALETTGRGKFVGWNVTVRNPYLDKYPVDENEKFFIDGETHASVEFQGLEDSFGFSWGFPPTENLFPLTGYFAFHTNGGAAYRFFVQDAINFHKSLKVTIGFGDTETGWKKNYSVPVNALQFSSTVYWYHIGPHSPLPEMRPAAQRAPEARRLFWPAGLPY
;
A
#
# COMPACT_ATOMS: atom_id res chain seq x y z
N MET A 1 7.52 83.78 -7.07
CA MET A 1 6.58 82.60 -7.20
C MET A 1 7.20 81.65 -8.17
N LYS A 2 7.80 80.57 -7.64
CA LYS A 2 8.41 79.50 -8.43
C LYS A 2 7.64 78.23 -8.06
N TYR A 3 6.94 77.66 -9.00
CA TYR A 3 6.25 76.38 -8.85
C TYR A 3 7.23 75.23 -9.08
N LEU A 4 7.46 74.38 -8.08
CA LEU A 4 8.11 73.09 -8.17
C LEU A 4 7.06 72.07 -8.53
N LEU A 5 7.24 71.34 -9.66
CA LEU A 5 6.54 70.09 -9.98
C LEU A 5 7.26 68.93 -9.30
N PRO A 6 6.57 67.96 -8.69
CA PRO A 6 7.18 66.75 -8.25
C PRO A 6 7.22 65.74 -9.41
N LEU A 7 8.41 65.17 -9.65
CA LEU A 7 8.63 64.00 -10.52
C LEU A 7 7.98 62.76 -9.88
N LEU A 8 6.94 62.21 -10.52
CA LEU A 8 6.42 60.89 -10.22
C LEU A 8 7.34 59.84 -10.86
N SER A 9 8.13 59.15 -10.05
CA SER A 9 8.85 57.95 -10.45
C SER A 9 7.89 56.76 -10.53
N ALA A 10 7.51 56.37 -11.71
CA ALA A 10 6.76 55.14 -11.94
C ALA A 10 7.71 53.94 -11.78
N PHE A 11 7.65 53.26 -10.68
CA PHE A 11 8.25 51.93 -10.51
C PHE A 11 7.44 50.90 -11.29
N LEU A 12 7.94 50.51 -12.46
CA LEU A 12 7.46 49.34 -13.19
C LEU A 12 7.87 48.08 -12.41
N PHE A 13 6.94 47.54 -11.62
CA PHE A 13 7.05 46.19 -11.10
C PHE A 13 6.78 45.23 -12.28
N THR A 14 7.82 44.74 -12.95
CA THR A 14 7.73 43.55 -13.79
C THR A 14 7.61 42.36 -12.84
N ALA A 15 6.37 41.95 -12.56
CA ALA A 15 6.11 40.68 -11.96
C ALA A 15 6.52 39.58 -12.94
N TRP A 16 7.65 38.96 -12.69
CA TRP A 16 8.01 37.68 -13.31
C TRP A 16 7.06 36.62 -12.74
N PHE A 17 5.92 36.44 -13.39
CA PHE A 17 5.16 35.20 -13.24
C PHE A 17 5.97 34.11 -13.92
N SER A 18 6.76 33.36 -13.18
CA SER A 18 7.19 32.05 -13.61
C SER A 18 5.91 31.23 -13.71
N GLU A 19 5.43 31.04 -14.93
CA GLU A 19 4.40 30.03 -15.20
C GLU A 19 5.03 28.68 -14.92
N HIS A 20 5.00 28.25 -13.67
CA HIS A 20 5.07 26.81 -13.37
C HIS A 20 3.75 26.24 -13.87
N PRO A 21 3.76 25.34 -14.88
CA PRO A 21 2.54 24.67 -15.27
C PRO A 21 2.02 23.94 -14.01
N VAL A 22 0.94 24.43 -13.46
CA VAL A 22 0.15 23.67 -12.51
C VAL A 22 -0.35 22.48 -13.30
N HIS A 23 0.32 21.35 -13.16
CA HIS A 23 -0.23 20.09 -13.62
C HIS A 23 -1.44 19.79 -12.74
N ALA A 24 -2.57 20.40 -13.09
CA ALA A 24 -3.86 19.89 -12.68
C ALA A 24 -3.84 18.39 -12.98
N GLN A 25 -4.49 17.58 -12.15
CA GLN A 25 -4.69 16.14 -12.38
C GLN A 25 -5.30 15.94 -13.77
N SER A 26 -4.48 16.06 -14.78
CA SER A 26 -4.86 15.67 -16.13
C SER A 26 -4.87 14.15 -16.12
N LEU A 27 -5.98 13.57 -16.57
CA LEU A 27 -5.91 12.26 -17.22
C LEU A 27 -4.57 12.20 -17.95
N PRO A 28 -3.83 11.08 -17.92
CA PRO A 28 -2.51 11.01 -18.48
C PRO A 28 -2.50 11.77 -19.81
N SER A 29 -1.69 12.80 -19.91
CA SER A 29 -1.55 13.61 -21.13
C SER A 29 -1.23 12.73 -22.34
N ASP A 30 -0.84 11.49 -22.07
CA ASP A 30 -0.48 10.44 -22.99
C ASP A 30 -1.64 9.49 -23.36
N LEU A 31 -2.86 9.69 -22.87
CA LEU A 31 -3.98 8.78 -23.19
C LEU A 31 -4.22 8.65 -24.70
N ALA A 32 -4.06 9.73 -25.43
CA ALA A 32 -4.21 9.75 -26.90
C ALA A 32 -2.92 9.36 -27.64
N ARG A 33 -1.80 9.17 -26.95
CA ARG A 33 -0.51 8.85 -27.56
C ARG A 33 -0.38 7.35 -27.79
N VAL A 34 -0.22 6.96 -29.03
CA VAL A 34 -0.01 5.56 -29.41
C VAL A 34 1.43 5.14 -29.04
N ALA A 35 1.56 4.20 -28.12
CA ALA A 35 2.84 3.62 -27.74
C ALA A 35 3.41 2.74 -28.87
N SER A 36 4.75 2.61 -28.94
CA SER A 36 5.42 1.80 -29.95
C SER A 36 5.40 0.29 -29.66
N GLY A 37 5.03 -0.11 -28.47
CA GLY A 37 4.93 -1.52 -28.06
C GLY A 37 3.57 -2.14 -28.32
N SER A 38 3.42 -3.39 -27.98
CA SER A 38 2.16 -4.13 -28.10
C SER A 38 1.57 -4.39 -26.71
N THR A 39 0.28 -4.25 -26.59
CA THR A 39 -0.46 -4.71 -25.40
C THR A 39 -0.67 -6.21 -25.48
N LYS A 40 -0.41 -6.88 -24.37
CA LYS A 40 -0.62 -8.32 -24.20
C LYS A 40 -1.28 -8.60 -22.86
N ALA A 41 -1.88 -9.77 -22.74
CA ALA A 41 -2.39 -10.28 -21.48
C ALA A 41 -2.04 -11.77 -21.34
N VAL A 42 -1.68 -12.15 -20.12
CA VAL A 42 -1.75 -13.55 -19.69
C VAL A 42 -3.07 -13.68 -18.95
N ASN A 43 -3.94 -14.52 -19.44
CA ASN A 43 -5.27 -14.74 -18.86
C ASN A 43 -5.66 -16.22 -18.96
N ALA A 44 -6.62 -16.59 -18.14
CA ALA A 44 -7.31 -17.85 -18.29
C ALA A 44 -8.43 -17.65 -19.32
N LEU A 45 -8.30 -18.26 -20.46
CA LEU A 45 -9.36 -18.33 -21.47
C LEU A 45 -10.48 -19.26 -21.00
N TRP A 46 -11.61 -19.20 -21.68
CA TRP A 46 -12.74 -20.11 -21.48
C TRP A 46 -12.29 -21.58 -21.48
N GLY A 47 -12.64 -22.30 -20.44
CA GLY A 47 -12.22 -23.67 -20.21
C GLY A 47 -11.59 -23.85 -18.84
N GLU A 48 -10.60 -24.69 -18.73
CA GLU A 48 -9.86 -24.85 -17.48
C GLU A 48 -8.98 -23.63 -17.23
N ASN A 49 -9.25 -22.94 -16.12
CA ASN A 49 -8.38 -21.86 -15.66
C ASN A 49 -7.06 -22.45 -15.15
N PRO A 50 -5.90 -22.14 -15.77
CA PRO A 50 -4.63 -22.71 -15.34
C PRO A 50 -4.31 -22.43 -13.87
N VAL A 51 -4.72 -21.29 -13.35
CA VAL A 51 -4.51 -20.92 -11.95
C VAL A 51 -5.35 -21.80 -11.03
N ALA A 52 -6.65 -21.95 -11.29
CA ALA A 52 -7.51 -22.82 -10.49
C ALA A 52 -7.06 -24.30 -10.54
N VAL A 53 -6.65 -24.77 -11.70
CA VAL A 53 -6.14 -26.14 -11.86
C VAL A 53 -4.87 -26.35 -11.03
N GLN A 54 -3.97 -25.37 -11.00
CA GLN A 54 -2.75 -25.47 -10.21
C GLN A 54 -3.05 -25.53 -8.70
N PHE A 55 -4.04 -24.80 -8.20
CA PHE A 55 -4.41 -24.85 -6.78
C PHE A 55 -4.96 -26.18 -6.31
N ARG A 56 -5.36 -27.06 -7.21
CA ARG A 56 -5.72 -28.45 -6.85
C ARG A 56 -4.52 -29.28 -6.42
N THR A 57 -3.33 -28.92 -6.84
CA THR A 57 -2.12 -29.72 -6.67
C THR A 57 -0.99 -29.00 -5.91
N THR A 58 -1.03 -27.67 -5.79
CA THR A 58 0.02 -26.89 -5.16
C THR A 58 -0.51 -25.65 -4.45
N THR A 59 0.17 -25.26 -3.40
CA THR A 59 -0.08 -24.01 -2.64
C THR A 59 0.67 -22.82 -3.23
N ASN A 60 1.56 -23.03 -4.20
CA ASN A 60 2.30 -21.97 -4.89
C ASN A 60 2.00 -22.03 -6.39
N VAL A 61 1.41 -20.97 -6.91
CA VAL A 61 0.92 -20.90 -8.28
C VAL A 61 1.56 -19.73 -9.02
N VAL A 62 2.14 -20.04 -10.18
CA VAL A 62 2.62 -19.02 -11.11
C VAL A 62 1.44 -18.47 -11.90
N VAL A 63 1.09 -17.21 -11.64
CA VAL A 63 0.01 -16.48 -12.33
C VAL A 63 0.48 -15.98 -13.69
N ALA A 64 1.71 -15.49 -13.77
CA ALA A 64 2.32 -15.01 -15.00
C ALA A 64 3.84 -15.16 -14.95
N ASP A 65 4.41 -15.55 -16.09
CA ASP A 65 5.84 -15.57 -16.38
C ASP A 65 6.06 -14.81 -17.70
N LEU A 66 6.58 -13.59 -17.60
CA LEU A 66 6.61 -12.62 -18.67
C LEU A 66 8.04 -12.37 -19.13
N LYS A 67 8.23 -12.18 -20.45
CA LYS A 67 9.48 -11.77 -21.04
C LYS A 67 9.48 -10.26 -21.28
N GLY A 68 10.56 -9.59 -20.89
CA GLY A 68 10.76 -8.17 -21.08
C GLY A 68 11.70 -7.78 -22.23
N PRO A 69 12.00 -6.49 -22.38
CA PRO A 69 11.54 -5.42 -21.50
C PRO A 69 10.05 -5.11 -21.69
N ALA A 70 9.36 -4.90 -20.58
CA ALA A 70 7.92 -4.63 -20.59
C ALA A 70 7.49 -3.90 -19.30
N GLU A 71 6.21 -3.52 -19.24
CA GLU A 71 5.58 -2.94 -18.08
C GLU A 71 4.23 -3.62 -17.85
N ILE A 72 4.03 -4.21 -16.66
CA ILE A 72 2.71 -4.64 -16.23
C ILE A 72 1.88 -3.39 -15.95
N THR A 73 0.70 -3.32 -16.53
CA THR A 73 -0.21 -2.18 -16.43
C THR A 73 -1.45 -2.48 -15.59
N MET A 74 -1.78 -3.77 -15.44
CA MET A 74 -2.91 -4.20 -14.63
C MET A 74 -2.73 -5.65 -14.19
N ILE A 75 -3.09 -5.93 -12.94
CA ILE A 75 -3.28 -7.29 -12.45
C ILE A 75 -4.69 -7.39 -11.88
N HIS A 76 -5.40 -8.45 -12.25
CA HIS A 76 -6.73 -8.77 -11.76
C HIS A 76 -6.76 -10.15 -11.13
N PHE A 77 -7.45 -10.24 -9.99
CA PHE A 77 -7.80 -11.50 -9.35
C PHE A 77 -9.29 -11.55 -9.06
N ALA A 78 -9.93 -12.67 -9.39
CA ALA A 78 -11.30 -12.95 -9.01
C ALA A 78 -11.34 -14.13 -8.04
N TYR A 79 -12.11 -13.99 -6.98
CA TYR A 79 -12.38 -15.08 -6.06
C TYR A 79 -13.59 -15.90 -6.50
N PRO A 80 -13.63 -17.21 -6.23
CA PRO A 80 -14.73 -18.10 -6.68
C PRO A 80 -16.06 -17.85 -5.97
N GLY A 81 -16.09 -17.03 -4.96
CA GLY A 81 -17.28 -16.65 -4.23
C GLY A 81 -17.02 -15.45 -3.35
N HIS A 82 -18.10 -14.87 -2.90
CA HIS A 82 -18.01 -13.85 -1.89
C HIS A 82 -17.39 -14.41 -0.62
N ARG A 83 -16.85 -13.54 0.20
CA ARG A 83 -16.38 -13.82 1.55
C ARG A 83 -17.26 -14.84 2.21
N ASP A 84 -16.73 -15.98 2.46
CA ASP A 84 -17.39 -16.97 3.28
C ASP A 84 -17.39 -16.45 4.73
N PRO A 85 -18.52 -16.07 5.29
CA PRO A 85 -18.59 -15.50 6.64
C PRO A 85 -18.13 -16.50 7.72
N VAL A 86 -18.13 -17.79 7.40
CA VAL A 86 -17.70 -18.85 8.33
C VAL A 86 -16.20 -19.04 8.33
N THR A 87 -15.56 -18.89 7.17
CA THR A 87 -14.14 -19.21 7.01
C THR A 87 -13.24 -18.00 6.98
N HIS A 88 -13.79 -16.80 6.84
CA HIS A 88 -12.99 -15.59 6.61
C HIS A 88 -11.90 -15.84 5.54
N SER A 89 -12.28 -16.46 4.44
CA SER A 89 -11.39 -16.98 3.40
C SER A 89 -10.51 -15.93 2.72
N LEU A 90 -10.73 -14.66 3.00
CA LEU A 90 -9.91 -13.53 2.54
C LEU A 90 -9.01 -13.00 3.66
N ASN A 91 -8.56 -13.85 4.55
CA ASN A 91 -7.56 -13.47 5.54
C ASN A 91 -6.16 -13.37 4.89
N ARG A 92 -5.16 -13.11 5.69
CA ARG A 92 -3.77 -12.93 5.25
C ARG A 92 -3.02 -14.22 4.88
N ASP A 93 -3.71 -15.31 4.55
CA ASP A 93 -3.10 -16.60 4.24
C ASP A 93 -2.63 -16.69 2.78
N VAL A 94 -3.22 -15.89 1.90
CA VAL A 94 -2.79 -15.78 0.51
C VAL A 94 -1.79 -14.62 0.37
N ARG A 95 -0.64 -14.90 -0.22
CA ARG A 95 0.41 -13.90 -0.47
C ARG A 95 0.58 -13.67 -1.96
N LEU A 96 0.67 -12.39 -2.35
CA LEU A 96 1.13 -11.96 -3.67
C LEU A 96 2.65 -11.82 -3.63
N ARG A 97 3.35 -12.51 -4.54
CA ARG A 97 4.79 -12.38 -4.72
C ARG A 97 5.11 -12.02 -6.16
N ILE A 98 6.02 -11.07 -6.35
CA ILE A 98 6.50 -10.70 -7.68
C ILE A 98 8.03 -10.63 -7.65
N PHE A 99 8.64 -11.20 -8.69
CA PHE A 99 10.08 -11.29 -8.88
C PHE A 99 10.45 -10.62 -10.20
N TRP A 100 11.44 -9.76 -10.19
CA TRP A 100 11.94 -9.07 -11.37
C TRP A 100 13.25 -9.67 -11.86
N ASP A 101 13.41 -9.77 -13.17
CA ASP A 101 14.67 -10.01 -13.86
C ASP A 101 15.47 -11.24 -13.40
N GLY A 102 14.80 -12.25 -12.85
CA GLY A 102 15.40 -13.47 -12.37
C GLY A 102 15.87 -13.44 -10.91
N GLU A 103 15.39 -12.47 -10.13
CA GLU A 103 15.60 -12.46 -8.67
C GLU A 103 15.16 -13.78 -8.01
N THR A 104 15.88 -14.17 -6.99
CA THR A 104 15.57 -15.36 -6.17
C THR A 104 14.70 -15.02 -4.97
N THR A 105 14.72 -13.76 -4.52
CA THR A 105 13.87 -13.21 -3.47
C THR A 105 12.84 -12.26 -4.11
N PRO A 106 11.59 -12.22 -3.64
CA PRO A 106 10.59 -11.36 -4.23
C PRO A 106 10.84 -9.88 -3.92
N SER A 107 10.55 -9.02 -4.89
CA SER A 107 10.47 -7.57 -4.71
C SER A 107 9.07 -7.12 -4.20
N VAL A 108 8.07 -7.94 -4.38
CA VAL A 108 6.73 -7.79 -3.77
C VAL A 108 6.44 -9.05 -2.96
N ASP A 109 6.15 -8.88 -1.68
CA ASP A 109 5.71 -9.96 -0.79
C ASP A 109 4.75 -9.41 0.27
N CYS A 110 3.47 -9.60 0.01
CA CYS A 110 2.40 -9.06 0.85
C CYS A 110 1.25 -10.06 0.95
N PRO A 111 0.50 -10.10 2.06
CA PRO A 111 -0.82 -10.68 2.03
C PRO A 111 -1.64 -10.04 0.92
N LEU A 112 -2.32 -10.85 0.12
CA LEU A 112 -3.02 -10.37 -1.07
C LEU A 112 -4.02 -9.25 -0.75
N VAL A 113 -4.80 -9.45 0.29
CA VAL A 113 -5.81 -8.49 0.72
C VAL A 113 -5.20 -7.16 1.17
N ASP A 114 -4.11 -7.20 1.94
CA ASP A 114 -3.41 -6.00 2.38
C ASP A 114 -2.75 -5.25 1.21
N PHE A 115 -2.26 -5.97 0.19
CA PHE A 115 -1.76 -5.33 -1.03
C PHE A 115 -2.83 -4.49 -1.73
N PHE A 116 -4.08 -4.86 -1.63
CA PHE A 116 -5.20 -4.13 -2.23
C PHE A 116 -5.89 -3.15 -1.27
N CYS A 117 -5.22 -2.73 -0.21
CA CYS A 117 -5.75 -1.83 0.82
C CYS A 117 -7.04 -2.36 1.49
N ASP A 118 -7.20 -3.66 1.51
CA ASP A 118 -8.25 -4.37 2.22
C ASP A 118 -7.64 -5.17 3.38
N PRO A 119 -7.11 -4.49 4.41
CA PRO A 119 -6.34 -5.16 5.44
C PRO A 119 -7.17 -6.24 6.11
N ASN A 120 -6.58 -7.43 6.17
CA ASN A 120 -7.19 -8.62 6.72
C ASN A 120 -8.47 -9.10 6.00
N GLY A 121 -8.79 -8.58 4.81
CA GLY A 121 -9.97 -8.95 4.04
C GLY A 121 -11.29 -8.55 4.70
N GLU A 122 -11.31 -7.45 5.43
CA GLU A 122 -12.49 -7.00 6.18
C GLU A 122 -13.41 -6.08 5.39
N ARG A 123 -12.99 -5.69 4.18
CA ARG A 123 -13.74 -4.72 3.36
C ARG A 123 -14.47 -5.40 2.21
N ASP A 124 -15.67 -4.89 1.90
CA ASP A 124 -16.41 -5.31 0.71
C ASP A 124 -16.00 -4.54 -0.52
N TRP A 125 -15.39 -3.38 -0.33
CA TRP A 125 -14.96 -2.52 -1.41
C TRP A 125 -13.84 -1.58 -0.99
N VAL A 126 -12.94 -1.34 -1.92
CA VAL A 126 -11.89 -0.33 -1.88
C VAL A 126 -11.91 0.39 -3.22
N ASN A 127 -11.86 1.71 -3.19
CA ASN A 127 -11.99 2.53 -4.39
C ASN A 127 -10.91 3.60 -4.42
N THR A 128 -9.77 3.28 -5.04
CA THR A 128 -8.64 4.18 -5.20
C THR A 128 -8.20 4.29 -6.66
N ALA A 129 -7.30 5.21 -6.95
CA ALA A 129 -6.74 5.36 -8.29
C ALA A 129 -5.82 4.20 -8.70
N LEU A 130 -5.17 3.51 -7.74
CA LEU A 130 -4.12 2.53 -8.01
C LEU A 130 -4.49 1.10 -7.65
N VAL A 131 -5.43 0.93 -6.72
CA VAL A 131 -5.98 -0.38 -6.37
C VAL A 131 -7.47 -0.26 -6.12
N ASN A 132 -8.23 -1.29 -6.47
CA ASN A 132 -9.62 -1.37 -6.09
C ASN A 132 -10.07 -2.82 -5.81
N VAL A 133 -11.09 -2.94 -4.98
CA VAL A 133 -11.71 -4.20 -4.61
C VAL A 133 -13.22 -4.04 -4.73
N ARG A 134 -13.84 -4.89 -5.54
CA ARG A 134 -15.28 -5.09 -5.61
C ARG A 134 -15.57 -6.39 -6.32
N GLN A 135 -15.79 -7.48 -5.60
CA GLN A 135 -15.86 -8.84 -6.14
C GLN A 135 -14.58 -9.31 -6.87
N GLY A 136 -13.71 -8.40 -7.23
CA GLY A 136 -12.40 -8.63 -7.81
C GLY A 136 -11.38 -7.66 -7.24
N PHE A 137 -10.14 -8.06 -7.28
CA PHE A 137 -8.98 -7.30 -6.82
C PHE A 137 -8.23 -6.78 -8.04
N ASN A 138 -8.07 -5.48 -8.16
CA ASN A 138 -7.42 -4.86 -9.31
C ASN A 138 -6.33 -3.92 -8.86
N THR A 139 -5.19 -3.96 -9.54
CA THR A 139 -4.13 -2.95 -9.37
C THR A 139 -3.70 -2.37 -10.70
N TYR A 140 -3.42 -1.09 -10.68
CA TYR A 140 -3.01 -0.28 -11.83
C TYR A 140 -1.64 0.36 -11.62
N PHE A 141 -0.87 -0.08 -10.64
CA PHE A 141 0.52 0.35 -10.49
C PHE A 141 1.31 0.02 -11.74
N PRO A 142 2.02 0.97 -12.38
CA PRO A 142 2.98 0.65 -13.41
C PRO A 142 4.11 -0.22 -12.85
N MET A 143 4.33 -1.40 -13.40
CA MET A 143 5.36 -2.31 -12.91
C MET A 143 6.34 -2.66 -14.05
N PRO A 144 7.32 -1.79 -14.35
CA PRO A 144 8.30 -2.01 -15.40
C PRO A 144 9.35 -3.04 -15.01
N PHE A 145 9.81 -3.84 -15.99
CA PHE A 145 10.89 -4.80 -15.83
C PHE A 145 11.72 -4.94 -17.12
N ARG A 146 13.01 -5.29 -17.00
CA ARG A 146 13.96 -5.27 -18.11
C ARG A 146 14.12 -6.61 -18.81
N LYS A 147 14.08 -7.73 -18.09
CA LYS A 147 14.32 -9.07 -18.63
C LYS A 147 13.12 -9.98 -18.51
N CYS A 148 12.61 -10.12 -17.29
CA CYS A 148 11.45 -10.97 -17.03
C CYS A 148 10.73 -10.55 -15.75
N ALA A 149 9.46 -10.97 -15.65
CA ALA A 149 8.66 -10.81 -14.44
C ALA A 149 7.93 -12.11 -14.13
N ARG A 150 7.98 -12.55 -12.87
CA ARG A 150 7.22 -13.68 -12.40
C ARG A 150 6.27 -13.25 -11.29
N VAL A 151 4.98 -13.46 -11.50
CA VAL A 151 3.89 -13.17 -10.56
C VAL A 151 3.38 -14.48 -10.00
N GLU A 152 3.35 -14.59 -8.67
CA GLU A 152 2.93 -15.80 -7.96
C GLU A 152 1.89 -15.50 -6.89
N LEU A 153 1.03 -16.46 -6.65
CA LEU A 153 0.21 -16.56 -5.44
C LEU A 153 0.69 -17.74 -4.60
N LEU A 154 0.97 -17.46 -3.33
CA LEU A 154 1.32 -18.49 -2.35
C LEU A 154 0.24 -18.56 -1.26
N TYR A 155 -0.32 -19.73 -1.05
CA TYR A 155 -1.11 -20.02 0.13
C TYR A 155 -0.22 -20.69 1.18
N ASP A 156 -0.08 -20.09 2.33
CA ASP A 156 0.72 -20.60 3.45
C ASP A 156 -0.07 -20.72 4.76
N GLY A 157 -1.39 -20.62 4.66
CA GLY A 157 -2.30 -20.84 5.77
C GLY A 157 -2.57 -22.32 6.08
N PRO A 158 -3.32 -22.59 7.14
CA PRO A 158 -3.76 -23.95 7.46
C PRO A 158 -4.70 -24.46 6.38
N LEU A 159 -4.49 -25.68 5.91
CA LEU A 159 -5.41 -26.32 4.98
C LEU A 159 -6.75 -26.59 5.69
N PRO A 160 -7.86 -26.04 5.19
CA PRO A 160 -9.16 -26.27 5.79
C PRO A 160 -9.56 -27.73 5.60
N ALA A 161 -10.01 -28.37 6.70
CA ALA A 161 -10.46 -29.75 6.66
C ALA A 161 -11.66 -29.91 5.70
N GLY A 162 -11.55 -30.79 4.71
CA GLY A 162 -12.62 -31.09 3.76
C GLY A 162 -12.91 -30.01 2.72
N ARG A 163 -12.02 -29.03 2.53
CA ARG A 163 -12.12 -28.00 1.49
C ARG A 163 -10.95 -28.08 0.54
N GLU A 164 -11.25 -27.89 -0.72
CA GLU A 164 -10.22 -27.74 -1.76
C GLU A 164 -9.68 -26.31 -1.76
N LEU A 165 -8.39 -26.15 -1.96
CA LEU A 165 -7.74 -24.82 -2.01
C LEU A 165 -8.41 -23.90 -3.02
N GLU A 166 -8.89 -24.43 -4.14
CA GLU A 166 -9.59 -23.67 -5.17
C GLU A 166 -10.85 -22.96 -4.68
N SER A 167 -11.45 -23.41 -3.56
CA SER A 167 -12.63 -22.77 -2.98
C SER A 167 -12.31 -21.55 -2.12
N ILE A 168 -11.05 -21.35 -1.76
CA ILE A 168 -10.59 -20.28 -0.86
C ILE A 168 -9.52 -19.38 -1.47
N MET A 169 -9.09 -19.67 -2.69
CA MET A 169 -8.04 -18.92 -3.39
C MET A 169 -8.61 -18.24 -4.64
N PRO A 170 -7.96 -17.15 -5.12
CA PRO A 170 -8.34 -16.55 -6.39
C PRO A 170 -8.26 -17.58 -7.52
N CYS A 171 -9.36 -17.85 -8.19
CA CYS A 171 -9.40 -18.87 -9.23
C CYS A 171 -9.22 -18.32 -10.64
N TYR A 172 -9.53 -17.04 -10.86
CA TYR A 172 -9.35 -16.36 -12.14
C TYR A 172 -8.41 -15.20 -11.98
N SER A 173 -7.53 -15.03 -12.96
CA SER A 173 -6.60 -13.92 -12.98
C SER A 173 -6.27 -13.51 -14.40
N TYR A 174 -5.90 -12.26 -14.59
CA TYR A 174 -5.20 -11.83 -15.77
C TYR A 174 -4.16 -10.74 -15.42
N VAL A 175 -3.09 -10.73 -16.20
CA VAL A 175 -2.01 -9.77 -16.09
C VAL A 175 -1.85 -9.10 -17.45
N CYS A 176 -2.22 -7.82 -17.54
CA CYS A 176 -2.03 -7.01 -18.73
C CYS A 176 -0.66 -6.34 -18.68
N TYR A 177 0.02 -6.29 -19.82
CA TYR A 177 1.32 -5.65 -19.93
C TYR A 177 1.58 -5.07 -21.32
N HIS A 178 2.44 -4.05 -21.36
CA HIS A 178 2.93 -3.46 -22.60
C HIS A 178 4.36 -3.93 -22.85
N THR A 179 4.64 -4.46 -24.03
CA THR A 179 6.01 -4.70 -24.45
C THR A 179 6.71 -3.40 -24.78
N LEU A 180 7.98 -3.28 -24.41
CA LEU A 180 8.77 -2.08 -24.60
C LEU A 180 10.03 -2.39 -25.42
N LYS A 181 10.56 -1.43 -26.15
CA LYS A 181 11.86 -1.58 -26.83
C LYS A 181 13.01 -1.50 -25.83
N ARG A 182 12.89 -0.63 -24.84
CA ARG A 182 13.83 -0.40 -23.75
C ARG A 182 13.14 0.34 -22.61
N LEU A 183 13.74 0.27 -21.44
CA LEU A 183 13.40 1.10 -20.28
C LEU A 183 14.53 2.11 -20.04
N PRO A 184 14.21 3.37 -19.67
CA PRO A 184 15.20 4.32 -19.19
C PRO A 184 15.98 3.76 -17.99
N ALA A 185 17.23 4.18 -17.80
CA ALA A 185 18.07 3.69 -16.72
C ALA A 185 17.55 4.10 -15.33
N ASP A 186 16.83 5.22 -15.26
CA ASP A 186 16.22 5.78 -14.06
C ASP A 186 14.81 5.24 -13.78
N THR A 187 14.34 4.26 -14.55
CA THR A 187 13.07 3.57 -14.28
C THR A 187 13.28 2.53 -13.18
N GLY A 188 12.60 2.71 -12.06
CA GLY A 188 12.66 1.80 -10.91
C GLY A 188 11.76 0.57 -11.07
N TYR A 189 12.13 -0.52 -10.43
CA TYR A 189 11.27 -1.68 -10.24
C TYR A 189 10.26 -1.40 -9.13
N PHE A 190 9.04 -1.86 -9.30
CA PHE A 190 8.01 -1.76 -8.27
C PHE A 190 8.30 -2.75 -7.14
N CYS A 191 8.21 -2.28 -5.92
CA CYS A 191 8.39 -3.06 -4.71
C CYS A 191 7.20 -2.85 -3.77
N ALA A 192 6.86 -3.89 -3.03
CA ALA A 192 5.90 -3.79 -1.94
C ALA A 192 6.22 -4.80 -0.84
N SER A 193 6.08 -4.36 0.41
CA SER A 193 6.29 -5.24 1.57
C SER A 193 5.22 -5.00 2.63
N TRP A 194 4.96 -6.04 3.40
CA TRP A 194 4.02 -6.00 4.51
C TRP A 194 4.75 -6.28 5.82
N ARG A 195 4.35 -5.53 6.85
CA ARG A 195 4.81 -5.75 8.23
C ARG A 195 3.65 -5.70 9.21
N GLN A 196 3.83 -6.39 10.31
CA GLN A 196 2.94 -6.33 11.45
C GLN A 196 3.77 -6.41 12.74
N GLU A 197 3.50 -5.54 13.68
CA GLU A 197 4.18 -5.52 14.97
C GLU A 197 3.20 -5.04 16.06
N GLU A 198 3.30 -5.65 17.24
CA GLU A 198 2.69 -5.14 18.44
C GLU A 198 3.73 -4.36 19.21
N LEU A 199 3.44 -3.13 19.54
CA LEU A 199 4.37 -2.22 20.20
C LEU A 199 3.77 -1.70 21.50
N LEU A 200 4.56 -1.73 22.54
CA LEU A 200 4.25 -1.04 23.77
C LEU A 200 4.47 0.46 23.58
N VAL A 201 3.49 1.25 23.99
CA VAL A 201 3.57 2.72 23.92
C VAL A 201 4.80 3.22 24.70
N GLY A 202 5.61 4.05 24.03
CA GLY A 202 6.79 4.65 24.61
C GLY A 202 8.05 3.79 24.61
N GLN A 203 8.05 2.62 23.95
CA GLN A 203 9.25 1.81 23.84
C GLN A 203 10.05 2.06 22.54
N LYS A 204 9.41 1.94 21.39
CA LYS A 204 10.03 2.15 20.08
C LYS A 204 8.98 2.51 19.05
N GLU A 205 9.41 3.17 18.01
CA GLU A 205 8.55 3.47 16.87
C GLU A 205 8.32 2.23 16.00
N TYR A 206 7.14 2.15 15.39
CA TYR A 206 6.86 1.17 14.36
C TYR A 206 7.66 1.48 13.11
N VAL A 207 8.43 0.53 12.60
CA VAL A 207 9.18 0.68 11.35
C VAL A 207 8.38 0.08 10.21
N ALA A 208 7.81 0.92 9.35
CA ALA A 208 7.04 0.47 8.19
C ALA A 208 7.94 0.05 7.03
N LEU A 209 9.02 0.80 6.78
CA LEU A 209 10.00 0.52 5.74
C LEU A 209 11.41 0.88 6.20
N GLU A 210 12.36 0.06 5.86
CA GLU A 210 13.80 0.38 5.90
C GLU A 210 14.45 -0.22 4.67
N THR A 211 15.01 0.64 3.80
CA THR A 211 15.62 0.21 2.54
C THR A 211 16.83 1.08 2.22
N THR A 212 17.78 0.51 1.48
CA THR A 212 18.99 1.19 1.00
C THR A 212 19.01 1.22 -0.52
N GLY A 213 19.69 2.21 -1.10
CA GLY A 213 19.77 2.42 -2.54
C GLY A 213 18.98 3.65 -2.98
N ARG A 214 18.64 3.72 -4.25
CA ARG A 214 17.94 4.85 -4.86
C ARG A 214 16.52 4.47 -5.25
N GLY A 215 15.56 5.31 -4.90
CA GLY A 215 14.17 5.04 -5.23
C GLY A 215 13.22 6.17 -4.84
N LYS A 216 11.93 5.85 -4.83
CA LYS A 216 10.88 6.75 -4.34
C LYS A 216 9.75 5.96 -3.68
N PHE A 217 9.33 6.40 -2.52
CA PHE A 217 8.15 5.91 -1.83
C PHE A 217 6.90 6.53 -2.49
N VAL A 218 5.92 5.68 -2.79
CA VAL A 218 4.73 6.11 -3.54
C VAL A 218 3.43 5.81 -2.82
N GLY A 219 3.46 5.21 -1.65
CA GLY A 219 2.25 5.00 -0.89
C GLY A 219 2.33 3.90 0.14
N TRP A 220 1.28 3.82 0.91
CA TRP A 220 1.07 2.78 1.91
C TRP A 220 -0.41 2.63 2.27
N ASN A 221 -0.74 1.52 2.89
CA ASN A 221 -1.87 1.44 3.78
C ASN A 221 -1.37 1.06 5.18
N VAL A 222 -2.00 1.64 6.18
CA VAL A 222 -1.65 1.44 7.59
C VAL A 222 -2.89 1.05 8.36
N THR A 223 -2.76 0.01 9.17
CA THR A 223 -3.78 -0.41 10.10
C THR A 223 -3.23 -0.23 11.51
N VAL A 224 -4.00 0.41 12.35
CA VAL A 224 -3.70 0.49 13.79
C VAL A 224 -4.87 -0.08 14.56
N ARG A 225 -4.58 -1.03 15.43
CA ARG A 225 -5.55 -1.61 16.34
C ARG A 225 -5.12 -1.33 17.77
N ASN A 226 -6.08 -0.88 18.53
CA ASN A 226 -5.93 -0.74 19.96
C ASN A 226 -6.81 -1.79 20.65
N PRO A 227 -6.22 -2.87 21.20
CA PRO A 227 -7.01 -3.94 21.79
C PRO A 227 -7.76 -3.54 23.06
N TYR A 228 -7.49 -2.35 23.59
CA TYR A 228 -8.02 -1.90 24.87
C TYR A 228 -8.99 -0.72 24.77
N LEU A 229 -9.07 -0.04 23.65
CA LEU A 229 -9.88 1.18 23.47
C LEU A 229 -10.62 1.19 22.15
N ASP A 230 -11.84 1.67 22.18
CA ASP A 230 -12.71 1.89 21.02
C ASP A 230 -12.30 3.13 20.19
N LYS A 231 -11.02 3.46 20.13
CA LYS A 231 -10.53 4.64 19.43
C LYS A 231 -9.31 4.32 18.62
N TYR A 232 -9.31 4.79 17.39
CA TYR A 232 -8.15 4.84 16.55
C TYR A 232 -7.22 5.93 17.09
N PRO A 233 -5.93 5.66 17.30
CA PRO A 233 -4.99 6.70 17.69
C PRO A 233 -4.81 7.71 16.54
N VAL A 234 -4.60 8.96 16.86
CA VAL A 234 -4.57 10.07 15.88
C VAL A 234 -3.32 10.92 15.96
N ASP A 235 -2.62 10.91 17.08
CA ASP A 235 -1.50 11.82 17.30
C ASP A 235 -0.12 11.15 17.09
N GLU A 236 -0.06 10.02 16.42
CA GLU A 236 1.20 9.38 16.03
C GLU A 236 1.82 10.12 14.85
N ASN A 237 3.14 10.36 14.92
CA ASN A 237 3.85 11.02 13.82
C ASN A 237 4.43 10.00 12.87
N GLU A 238 4.16 10.17 11.59
CA GLU A 238 4.91 9.47 10.54
C GLU A 238 6.15 10.26 10.17
N LYS A 239 7.25 9.55 10.15
CA LYS A 239 8.57 10.11 9.90
C LYS A 239 9.25 9.41 8.74
N PHE A 240 9.82 10.21 7.85
CA PHE A 240 10.58 9.74 6.70
C PHE A 240 12.02 10.24 6.83
N PHE A 241 12.92 9.35 7.23
CA PHE A 241 14.35 9.63 7.33
C PHE A 241 15.00 9.32 5.97
N ILE A 242 15.39 10.35 5.26
CA ILE A 242 15.91 10.27 3.91
C ILE A 242 17.43 10.28 3.95
N ASP A 243 18.07 9.37 3.19
CA ASP A 243 19.53 9.35 2.93
C ASP A 243 20.43 9.34 4.16
N GLY A 244 19.95 8.72 5.25
CA GLY A 244 20.72 8.57 6.50
C GLY A 244 20.52 9.70 7.49
N GLU A 245 19.48 10.49 7.35
CA GLU A 245 19.10 11.53 8.31
C GLU A 245 18.95 10.99 9.74
N THR A 246 19.36 11.79 10.71
CA THR A 246 19.15 11.51 12.15
C THR A 246 17.84 12.16 12.67
N HIS A 247 17.32 13.15 11.94
CA HIS A 247 16.04 13.79 12.17
C HIS A 247 15.30 13.77 10.85
N ALA A 248 14.04 13.35 10.85
CA ALA A 248 13.25 13.25 9.64
C ALA A 248 13.03 14.64 9.02
N SER A 249 13.33 14.77 7.73
CA SER A 249 13.02 16.00 6.98
C SER A 249 11.56 16.08 6.52
N VAL A 250 10.89 14.93 6.50
CA VAL A 250 9.44 14.83 6.26
C VAL A 250 8.82 14.15 7.48
N GLU A 251 8.04 14.91 8.21
CA GLU A 251 7.32 14.45 9.40
C GLU A 251 5.92 15.06 9.41
N PHE A 252 4.92 14.24 9.65
CA PHE A 252 3.54 14.66 9.82
C PHE A 252 3.21 14.74 11.30
N GLN A 253 2.33 15.69 11.68
CA GLN A 253 2.02 15.96 13.09
C GLN A 253 1.16 14.86 13.73
N GLY A 254 0.31 14.23 12.94
CA GLY A 254 -0.58 13.16 13.38
C GLY A 254 -0.84 12.16 12.27
N LEU A 255 -1.24 10.96 12.66
CA LEU A 255 -1.54 9.89 11.74
C LEU A 255 -2.67 10.28 10.77
N GLU A 256 -3.69 10.98 11.27
CA GLU A 256 -4.78 11.47 10.44
C GLU A 256 -4.33 12.53 9.44
N ASP A 257 -3.39 13.41 9.83
CA ASP A 257 -2.89 14.49 8.97
C ASP A 257 -2.17 13.94 7.75
N SER A 258 -1.38 12.89 7.93
CA SER A 258 -0.66 12.26 6.82
C SER A 258 -1.61 11.62 5.81
N PHE A 259 -2.80 11.21 6.24
CA PHE A 259 -3.84 10.68 5.37
C PHE A 259 -4.83 11.75 4.88
N GLY A 260 -4.57 13.03 5.16
CA GLY A 260 -5.36 14.16 4.67
C GLY A 260 -6.64 14.43 5.46
N PHE A 261 -6.68 14.01 6.71
CA PHE A 261 -7.74 14.32 7.67
C PHE A 261 -7.21 15.33 8.71
N SER A 262 -8.07 15.84 9.57
CA SER A 262 -7.71 16.82 10.61
C SER A 262 -8.55 16.61 11.85
N TRP A 263 -7.94 16.76 13.03
CA TRP A 263 -8.63 16.61 14.32
C TRP A 263 -9.24 15.22 14.51
N GLY A 264 -8.57 14.20 13.98
CA GLY A 264 -8.98 12.82 14.01
C GLY A 264 -9.55 12.30 12.70
N PHE A 265 -9.86 11.03 12.67
CA PHE A 265 -10.53 10.39 11.55
C PHE A 265 -12.04 10.61 11.61
N PRO A 266 -12.72 10.78 10.47
CA PRO A 266 -14.16 10.97 10.45
C PRO A 266 -14.89 9.74 11.00
N PRO A 267 -16.10 9.90 11.56
CA PRO A 267 -16.88 8.78 12.09
C PRO A 267 -17.41 7.85 10.98
N THR A 268 -17.39 8.30 9.75
CA THR A 268 -17.82 7.55 8.57
C THR A 268 -16.66 7.33 7.62
N GLU A 269 -16.72 6.27 6.83
CA GLU A 269 -15.72 5.98 5.82
C GLU A 269 -15.60 7.09 4.79
N ASN A 270 -14.37 7.40 4.44
CA ASN A 270 -14.04 8.33 3.38
C ASN A 270 -13.00 7.71 2.48
N LEU A 271 -13.37 7.45 1.23
CA LEU A 271 -12.52 6.86 0.21
C LEU A 271 -12.37 7.83 -0.95
N PHE A 272 -11.20 8.44 -1.05
CA PHE A 272 -10.80 9.29 -2.16
C PHE A 272 -9.80 8.56 -3.07
N PRO A 273 -9.58 9.03 -4.30
CA PRO A 273 -8.69 8.35 -5.24
C PRO A 273 -7.26 8.12 -4.73
N LEU A 274 -6.72 9.02 -3.92
CA LEU A 274 -5.34 8.96 -3.44
C LEU A 274 -5.22 8.81 -1.93
N THR A 275 -6.28 8.97 -1.18
CA THR A 275 -6.28 8.84 0.28
C THR A 275 -7.64 8.37 0.77
N GLY A 276 -7.67 7.74 1.93
CA GLY A 276 -8.93 7.34 2.52
C GLY A 276 -8.74 6.67 3.88
N TYR A 277 -9.87 6.57 4.57
CA TYR A 277 -9.95 5.96 5.88
C TYR A 277 -11.22 5.12 6.01
N PHE A 278 -11.11 4.00 6.68
CA PHE A 278 -12.24 3.19 7.10
C PHE A 278 -12.05 2.68 8.53
N ALA A 279 -13.09 2.88 9.34
CA ALA A 279 -13.12 2.39 10.71
C ALA A 279 -13.42 0.90 10.73
N PHE A 280 -12.78 0.18 11.64
CA PHE A 280 -13.25 -1.14 12.03
C PHE A 280 -14.38 -0.99 13.06
N HIS A 281 -15.29 -1.95 13.09
CA HIS A 281 -16.37 -1.94 14.08
C HIS A 281 -15.86 -2.04 15.53
N THR A 282 -14.61 -2.46 15.72
CA THR A 282 -13.97 -2.61 17.03
C THR A 282 -12.52 -2.16 16.98
N ASN A 283 -12.15 -1.24 17.83
CA ASN A 283 -10.78 -0.97 18.30
C ASN A 283 -9.74 -0.56 17.26
N GLY A 284 -10.10 0.10 16.18
CA GLY A 284 -9.09 0.55 15.23
C GLY A 284 -9.65 0.98 13.90
N GLY A 285 -8.76 1.15 12.96
CA GLY A 285 -9.08 1.51 11.60
C GLY A 285 -7.93 1.25 10.65
N ALA A 286 -8.17 1.53 9.39
CA ALA A 286 -7.16 1.52 8.36
C ALA A 286 -7.25 2.79 7.52
N ALA A 287 -6.10 3.27 7.10
CA ALA A 287 -6.00 4.39 6.19
C ALA A 287 -5.02 4.05 5.07
N TYR A 288 -5.23 4.65 3.91
CA TYR A 288 -4.30 4.53 2.79
C TYR A 288 -3.98 5.92 2.23
N ARG A 289 -2.77 6.07 1.70
CA ARG A 289 -2.35 7.24 0.93
C ARG A 289 -1.41 6.83 -0.17
N PHE A 290 -1.63 7.36 -1.37
CA PHE A 290 -0.74 7.24 -2.52
C PHE A 290 -0.11 8.60 -2.81
N PHE A 291 1.21 8.65 -2.75
CA PHE A 291 2.02 9.83 -3.03
C PHE A 291 2.35 9.85 -4.52
N VAL A 292 1.46 10.39 -5.33
CA VAL A 292 1.61 10.38 -6.80
C VAL A 292 2.45 11.54 -7.26
N GLN A 293 2.07 12.76 -6.86
CA GLN A 293 2.79 13.99 -7.20
C GLN A 293 3.84 14.35 -6.15
N ASP A 294 3.61 13.98 -4.92
CA ASP A 294 4.40 14.24 -3.73
C ASP A 294 5.22 13.03 -3.26
N ALA A 295 5.57 12.14 -4.18
CA ALA A 295 6.38 10.95 -3.90
C ALA A 295 7.70 11.31 -3.22
N ILE A 296 8.07 10.53 -2.20
CA ILE A 296 9.25 10.80 -1.39
C ILE A 296 10.46 10.14 -2.02
N ASN A 297 11.33 10.94 -2.62
CA ASN A 297 12.53 10.47 -3.30
C ASN A 297 13.68 10.26 -2.31
N PHE A 298 14.48 9.23 -2.55
CA PHE A 298 15.71 8.96 -1.80
C PHE A 298 16.83 8.47 -2.74
N HIS A 299 18.10 8.74 -2.37
CA HIS A 299 19.26 8.41 -3.18
C HIS A 299 20.21 7.40 -2.53
N LYS A 300 20.13 7.22 -1.21
CA LYS A 300 20.98 6.29 -0.45
C LYS A 300 20.16 5.35 0.42
N SER A 301 19.14 5.86 1.07
CA SER A 301 18.31 5.07 1.98
C SER A 301 17.01 5.79 2.31
N LEU A 302 16.02 5.02 2.71
CA LEU A 302 14.79 5.52 3.29
C LEU A 302 14.40 4.65 4.48
N LYS A 303 14.11 5.30 5.62
CA LYS A 303 13.47 4.68 6.75
C LYS A 303 12.16 5.40 7.04
N VAL A 304 11.07 4.65 7.13
CA VAL A 304 9.73 5.17 7.42
C VAL A 304 9.27 4.59 8.74
N THR A 305 8.90 5.47 9.68
CA THR A 305 8.43 5.06 11.00
C THR A 305 7.12 5.73 11.35
N ILE A 306 6.39 5.14 12.28
CA ILE A 306 5.25 5.74 12.97
C ILE A 306 5.65 5.80 14.44
N GLY A 307 5.77 7.02 14.96
CA GLY A 307 6.07 7.31 16.36
C GLY A 307 4.80 7.44 17.19
N PHE A 308 4.98 7.74 18.47
CA PHE A 308 3.87 7.96 19.39
C PHE A 308 3.60 9.46 19.63
N GLY A 309 4.30 10.35 18.92
CA GLY A 309 4.11 11.79 18.94
C GLY A 309 4.32 12.44 20.32
N ASP A 310 3.87 13.68 20.41
CA ASP A 310 3.84 14.43 21.68
C ASP A 310 2.85 13.86 22.69
N THR A 311 2.09 12.87 22.28
CA THR A 311 1.00 12.28 23.03
C THR A 311 1.40 11.14 23.94
N GLU A 312 2.68 10.75 23.97
CA GLU A 312 3.11 9.79 25.00
C GLU A 312 2.66 10.24 26.40
N THR A 313 2.75 11.55 26.67
CA THR A 313 2.26 12.16 27.91
C THR A 313 0.74 12.32 27.91
N GLY A 314 0.15 12.68 26.77
CA GLY A 314 -1.30 12.81 26.60
C GLY A 314 -2.02 11.49 26.66
N TRP A 315 -1.48 10.46 26.04
CA TRP A 315 -2.00 9.09 26.11
C TRP A 315 -2.06 8.58 27.54
N LYS A 316 -0.98 8.71 28.31
CA LYS A 316 -0.94 8.33 29.72
C LYS A 316 -1.92 9.12 30.58
N LYS A 317 -2.21 10.38 30.19
CA LYS A 317 -3.08 11.29 30.94
C LYS A 317 -4.56 11.15 30.58
N ASN A 318 -4.87 10.95 29.30
CA ASN A 318 -6.24 10.96 28.78
C ASN A 318 -6.88 9.57 28.80
N TYR A 319 -6.09 8.53 28.80
CA TYR A 319 -6.55 7.15 28.87
C TYR A 319 -6.07 6.57 30.18
N SER A 320 -6.92 6.63 31.19
CA SER A 320 -6.68 6.06 32.54
C SER A 320 -6.57 4.52 32.58
N VAL A 321 -6.55 3.89 31.43
CA VAL A 321 -6.27 2.46 31.25
C VAL A 321 -4.81 2.33 30.88
N PRO A 322 -4.07 1.35 31.39
CA PRO A 322 -2.74 1.04 30.90
C PRO A 322 -2.83 0.54 29.46
N VAL A 323 -2.98 1.44 28.52
CA VAL A 323 -2.85 1.11 27.11
C VAL A 323 -1.39 0.91 26.85
N ASN A 324 -1.02 -0.33 26.83
CA ASN A 324 0.37 -0.66 26.79
C ASN A 324 0.81 -1.16 25.43
N ALA A 325 -0.12 -1.54 24.55
CA ALA A 325 0.25 -2.09 23.25
C ALA A 325 -0.69 -1.62 22.14
N LEU A 326 -0.11 -1.20 21.02
CA LEU A 326 -0.81 -0.98 19.76
C LEU A 326 -0.34 -2.01 18.74
N GLN A 327 -1.26 -2.58 17.99
CA GLN A 327 -0.95 -3.48 16.90
C GLN A 327 -0.96 -2.70 15.58
N PHE A 328 0.22 -2.53 15.02
CA PHE A 328 0.40 -1.93 13.71
C PHE A 328 0.51 -3.01 12.64
N SER A 329 -0.07 -2.76 11.48
CA SER A 329 0.32 -3.43 10.24
C SER A 329 0.29 -2.45 9.09
N SER A 330 1.17 -2.64 8.12
CA SER A 330 1.23 -1.78 6.94
C SER A 330 1.68 -2.55 5.71
N THR A 331 1.16 -2.14 4.57
CA THR A 331 1.73 -2.44 3.26
C THR A 331 2.31 -1.16 2.70
N VAL A 332 3.58 -1.17 2.34
CA VAL A 332 4.28 -0.03 1.74
C VAL A 332 4.58 -0.31 0.28
N TYR A 333 4.51 0.74 -0.56
CA TYR A 333 4.75 0.68 -1.99
C TYR A 333 5.85 1.68 -2.37
N TRP A 334 6.85 1.22 -3.11
CA TRP A 334 7.92 2.09 -3.59
C TRP A 334 8.49 1.60 -4.92
N TYR A 335 9.23 2.45 -5.58
CA TYR A 335 10.05 2.08 -6.73
C TYR A 335 11.51 2.13 -6.34
N HIS A 336 12.30 1.16 -6.84
CA HIS A 336 13.70 1.03 -6.52
C HIS A 336 14.56 0.84 -7.77
N ILE A 337 15.69 1.54 -7.85
CA ILE A 337 16.63 1.41 -8.96
C ILE A 337 17.73 0.43 -8.58
N GLY A 338 17.76 -0.70 -9.29
CA GLY A 338 18.70 -1.79 -9.00
C GLY A 338 18.24 -2.70 -7.86
N PRO A 339 19.12 -3.53 -7.31
CA PRO A 339 18.79 -4.44 -6.21
C PRO A 339 18.34 -3.67 -4.96
N HIS A 340 17.23 -4.07 -4.37
CA HIS A 340 16.75 -3.52 -3.11
C HIS A 340 17.29 -4.32 -1.91
N SER A 341 17.16 -3.74 -0.72
CA SER A 341 17.39 -4.49 0.52
C SER A 341 16.43 -5.67 0.62
N PRO A 342 16.84 -6.79 1.24
CA PRO A 342 15.91 -7.89 1.49
C PRO A 342 14.64 -7.39 2.18
N LEU A 343 13.50 -7.90 1.73
CA LEU A 343 12.23 -7.61 2.38
C LEU A 343 12.21 -8.19 3.80
N PRO A 344 11.41 -7.64 4.72
CA PRO A 344 11.19 -8.23 6.03
C PRO A 344 10.69 -9.67 5.89
N GLU A 345 11.16 -10.55 6.79
CA GLU A 345 10.64 -11.91 6.83
C GLU A 345 9.13 -11.88 7.12
N MET A 346 8.38 -12.62 6.30
CA MET A 346 6.94 -12.73 6.47
C MET A 346 6.62 -13.57 7.73
N ARG A 347 5.80 -13.03 8.60
CA ARG A 347 5.33 -13.76 9.79
C ARG A 347 4.57 -15.03 9.39
N PRO A 348 4.64 -16.10 10.18
CA PRO A 348 3.79 -17.28 9.98
C PRO A 348 2.31 -16.92 9.86
N ALA A 349 1.57 -17.60 9.00
CA ALA A 349 0.16 -17.29 8.72
C ALA A 349 -0.70 -17.17 10.00
N ALA A 350 -0.53 -18.10 10.94
CA ALA A 350 -1.24 -18.09 12.21
C ALA A 350 -1.01 -16.83 13.07
N GLN A 351 0.05 -16.08 12.82
CA GLN A 351 0.40 -14.86 13.55
C GLN A 351 0.01 -13.57 12.81
N ARG A 352 -0.54 -13.66 11.61
CA ARG A 352 -0.94 -12.49 10.81
C ARG A 352 -2.36 -12.02 11.13
N ALA A 353 -3.17 -12.87 11.75
CA ALA A 353 -4.52 -12.48 12.16
C ALA A 353 -4.47 -11.42 13.25
N PRO A 354 -5.35 -10.40 13.21
CA PRO A 354 -5.42 -9.42 14.27
C PRO A 354 -5.90 -10.07 15.57
N GLU A 355 -5.18 -9.83 16.66
CA GLU A 355 -5.54 -10.40 17.98
C GLU A 355 -6.86 -9.85 18.53
N ALA A 356 -7.26 -8.64 18.11
CA ALA A 356 -8.48 -7.98 18.56
C ALA A 356 -9.76 -8.82 18.38
N ARG A 357 -9.81 -9.70 17.40
CA ARG A 357 -10.94 -10.63 17.22
C ARG A 357 -11.04 -11.68 18.33
N ARG A 358 -9.97 -12.00 19.04
CA ARG A 358 -9.96 -13.02 20.08
C ARG A 358 -10.39 -12.49 21.45
N LEU A 359 -10.23 -11.20 21.70
CA LEU A 359 -10.35 -10.63 23.04
C LEU A 359 -11.66 -9.91 23.33
N PHE A 360 -12.40 -9.44 22.33
CA PHE A 360 -13.53 -8.51 22.57
C PHE A 360 -14.85 -8.84 21.86
N TRP A 361 -14.98 -9.98 21.21
CA TRP A 361 -16.29 -10.37 20.71
C TRP A 361 -17.09 -11.03 21.82
N PRO A 362 -18.13 -10.38 22.38
CA PRO A 362 -19.04 -11.04 23.30
C PRO A 362 -19.72 -12.20 22.56
N ALA A 363 -19.51 -13.41 23.06
CA ALA A 363 -20.19 -14.58 22.51
C ALA A 363 -21.70 -14.29 22.42
N GLY A 364 -22.24 -14.18 21.24
CA GLY A 364 -23.68 -14.01 21.01
C GLY A 364 -24.16 -12.78 20.27
N LEU A 365 -23.27 -11.87 19.80
CA LEU A 365 -23.69 -10.80 18.90
C LEU A 365 -23.55 -11.26 17.41
N PRO A 366 -24.56 -11.02 16.56
CA PRO A 366 -24.47 -11.31 15.13
C PRO A 366 -23.44 -10.38 14.46
N TYR A 367 -22.74 -10.89 13.46
CA TYR A 367 -21.83 -10.15 12.58
C TYR A 367 -22.59 -9.11 11.73
#